data_25448995d686f0fdfe486520d79cc55a
#
_entry.id   25448995d686f0fdfe486520d79cc55a
#
_cell.length_a   1.000
_cell.length_b   1.000
_cell.length_c   1.000
_cell.angle_alpha   90.00
_cell.angle_beta   90.00
_cell.angle_gamma   90.00
#
_symmetry.space_group_name_H-M   'P 1'
#
loop_
_entity.id
_entity.type
_entity.pdbx_description
1 polymer ?
#
loop_
_entity_poly.entity_id
_entity_poly.type
_entity_poly.pdbx_seq_one_letter_code
_entity_poly.pdbx_strand_id
1 'polypeptide(L)'
;MEKLIIQGGFALNGDVTVSGAKNAALPILCASLLAETPLHLTAVAALKDIDTTLKLLSIMGVKVSRDNDKVTLDASDVQSFEATYEMVKTMRASILVLGPLLARFGTARVSLPGGCAIGSRPVDLHIKGLQAMGAAIHITHGYIQASTLHLPNRRLQGARYYMDMVTVTGTENLMMAAALANGKTVLENAAKEPEVVDLAECLIKMGANITGAGTDVITIIGVEKLHGASHNIVCDRIEAGTYMVAAAMTGGEVKLHNARADLLDAVIEKLREAGAEVKVGKAENTITVKSNGKLKAVNIRTAPHPAFPTDMQAQFMALNTVAAGVAKVTETIFENRFMHVQEMQRLGADISIDGNTALVKGVEFLDGATVMATDLRASASLVLAGRSEERRVGKECA
;
A
#
# COMPACT_ATOMS: atom_id res chain seq x y z
N MET A 1 11.98 -5.57 22.75
CA MET A 1 11.88 -5.98 21.33
C MET A 1 10.85 -7.10 21.27
N GLU A 2 9.79 -6.95 20.48
CA GLU A 2 8.79 -8.00 20.30
C GLU A 2 9.39 -9.13 19.47
N LYS A 3 9.05 -10.39 19.80
CA LYS A 3 9.51 -11.57 19.08
C LYS A 3 8.31 -12.43 18.70
N LEU A 4 8.31 -12.95 17.48
CA LEU A 4 7.40 -13.99 17.01
C LEU A 4 8.15 -15.33 17.01
N ILE A 5 7.56 -16.35 17.61
CA ILE A 5 8.05 -17.73 17.52
C ILE A 5 7.10 -18.45 16.57
N ILE A 6 7.65 -19.00 15.48
CA ILE A 6 6.88 -19.66 14.43
C ILE A 6 7.26 -21.13 14.41
N GLN A 7 6.28 -22.01 14.49
CA GLN A 7 6.45 -23.44 14.28
C GLN A 7 5.86 -23.81 12.91
N GLY A 8 6.69 -24.27 12.02
CA GLY A 8 6.33 -24.73 10.67
C GLY A 8 5.82 -26.17 10.59
N GLY A 9 5.70 -26.70 9.37
CA GLY A 9 5.36 -28.09 9.10
C GLY A 9 3.87 -28.45 9.23
N PHE A 10 2.97 -27.46 9.29
CA PHE A 10 1.53 -27.68 9.37
C PHE A 10 0.80 -27.04 8.21
N ALA A 11 -0.05 -27.80 7.52
CA ALA A 11 -0.95 -27.30 6.51
C ALA A 11 -1.92 -26.28 7.08
N LEU A 12 -2.12 -25.16 6.37
CA LEU A 12 -3.10 -24.14 6.74
C LEU A 12 -4.47 -24.48 6.16
N ASN A 13 -5.46 -24.67 7.03
CA ASN A 13 -6.82 -24.95 6.63
C ASN A 13 -7.79 -24.05 7.40
N GLY A 14 -8.82 -23.55 6.73
CA GLY A 14 -9.87 -22.75 7.34
C GLY A 14 -10.26 -21.52 6.54
N ASP A 15 -10.92 -20.60 7.21
CA ASP A 15 -11.50 -19.38 6.63
C ASP A 15 -10.84 -18.15 7.24
N VAL A 16 -10.62 -17.13 6.39
CA VAL A 16 -10.08 -15.83 6.78
C VAL A 16 -10.91 -14.72 6.13
N THR A 17 -11.27 -13.71 6.90
CA THR A 17 -11.89 -12.50 6.36
C THR A 17 -10.81 -11.44 6.14
N VAL A 18 -10.65 -10.99 4.90
CA VAL A 18 -9.67 -9.98 4.51
C VAL A 18 -10.09 -8.61 5.02
N SER A 19 -9.15 -7.89 5.62
CA SER A 19 -9.35 -6.53 6.14
C SER A 19 -9.47 -5.50 5.02
N GLY A 20 -9.86 -4.28 5.37
CA GLY A 20 -9.73 -3.14 4.46
C GLY A 20 -8.28 -2.77 4.22
N ALA A 21 -7.98 -2.33 2.99
CA ALA A 21 -6.64 -2.06 2.52
C ALA A 21 -5.99 -0.89 3.27
N LYS A 22 -4.83 -1.14 3.89
CA LYS A 22 -4.03 -0.08 4.52
C LYS A 22 -3.72 1.05 3.55
N ASN A 23 -3.27 0.71 2.35
CA ASN A 23 -2.82 1.68 1.35
C ASN A 23 -3.97 2.51 0.75
N ALA A 24 -5.22 2.01 0.82
CA ALA A 24 -6.42 2.78 0.48
C ALA A 24 -6.89 3.66 1.66
N ALA A 25 -6.85 3.12 2.87
CA ALA A 25 -7.31 3.84 4.05
C ALA A 25 -6.48 5.11 4.31
N LEU A 26 -5.16 5.07 4.15
CA LEU A 26 -4.27 6.20 4.45
C LEU A 26 -4.63 7.47 3.65
N PRO A 27 -4.75 7.46 2.33
CA PRO A 27 -5.16 8.65 1.58
C PRO A 27 -6.61 9.06 1.87
N ILE A 28 -7.53 8.11 2.08
CA ILE A 28 -8.94 8.40 2.40
C ILE A 28 -9.07 9.07 3.78
N LEU A 29 -8.28 8.65 4.78
CA LEU A 29 -8.20 9.35 6.07
C LEU A 29 -7.74 10.80 5.88
N CYS A 30 -6.71 11.04 5.05
CA CYS A 30 -6.23 12.38 4.73
C CYS A 30 -7.26 13.20 3.94
N ALA A 31 -8.08 12.57 3.10
CA ALA A 31 -9.16 13.24 2.36
C ALA A 31 -10.22 13.85 3.28
N SER A 32 -10.35 13.41 4.53
CA SER A 32 -11.24 14.03 5.53
C SER A 32 -10.95 15.52 5.72
N LEU A 33 -9.69 15.95 5.56
CA LEU A 33 -9.28 17.35 5.65
C LEU A 33 -9.97 18.24 4.59
N LEU A 34 -10.48 17.66 3.48
CA LEU A 34 -11.19 18.38 2.43
C LEU A 34 -12.67 18.63 2.75
N ALA A 35 -13.24 17.89 3.72
CA ALA A 35 -14.67 17.90 4.01
C ALA A 35 -15.06 18.97 5.04
N GLU A 36 -16.22 19.60 4.84
CA GLU A 36 -16.81 20.54 5.82
C GLU A 36 -17.68 19.82 6.87
N THR A 37 -18.06 18.58 6.62
CA THR A 37 -18.91 17.74 7.50
C THR A 37 -18.27 16.37 7.72
N PRO A 38 -18.70 15.58 8.72
CA PRO A 38 -18.03 14.33 9.08
C PRO A 38 -17.98 13.28 7.96
N LEU A 39 -16.81 12.63 7.81
CA LEU A 39 -16.58 11.47 6.96
C LEU A 39 -16.68 10.20 7.80
N HIS A 40 -17.52 9.25 7.37
CA HIS A 40 -17.75 7.97 8.04
C HIS A 40 -17.14 6.84 7.23
N LEU A 41 -16.19 6.13 7.82
CA LEU A 41 -15.46 5.03 7.17
C LEU A 41 -15.75 3.71 7.86
N THR A 42 -15.86 2.64 7.08
CA THR A 42 -15.97 1.26 7.54
C THR A 42 -14.86 0.40 6.95
N ALA A 43 -14.63 -0.79 7.50
CA ALA A 43 -13.53 -1.69 7.14
C ALA A 43 -12.13 -1.05 7.31
N VAL A 44 -11.95 -0.16 8.29
CA VAL A 44 -10.64 0.42 8.59
C VAL A 44 -9.83 -0.53 9.46
N ALA A 45 -8.77 -1.10 8.90
CA ALA A 45 -7.94 -2.09 9.58
C ALA A 45 -7.27 -1.56 10.86
N ALA A 46 -7.09 -2.41 11.87
CA ALA A 46 -6.38 -2.08 13.10
C ALA A 46 -4.87 -2.22 12.91
N LEU A 47 -4.24 -1.17 12.36
CA LEU A 47 -2.82 -1.15 12.00
C LEU A 47 -2.13 0.11 12.55
N LYS A 48 -0.86 -0.03 12.92
CA LYS A 48 -0.05 1.06 13.49
C LYS A 48 0.03 2.30 12.58
N ASP A 49 0.10 2.11 11.26
CA ASP A 49 0.11 3.23 10.31
C ASP A 49 -1.22 4.00 10.32
N ILE A 50 -2.34 3.29 10.45
CA ILE A 50 -3.67 3.88 10.60
C ILE A 50 -3.74 4.70 11.88
N ASP A 51 -3.32 4.12 13.02
CA ASP A 51 -3.32 4.81 14.31
C ASP A 51 -2.42 6.07 14.27
N THR A 52 -1.27 5.99 13.59
CA THR A 52 -0.36 7.13 13.41
C THR A 52 -1.03 8.23 12.58
N THR A 53 -1.76 7.88 11.51
CA THR A 53 -2.50 8.84 10.68
C THR A 53 -3.61 9.50 11.47
N LEU A 54 -4.40 8.71 12.20
CA LEU A 54 -5.49 9.24 13.05
C LEU A 54 -4.94 10.21 14.11
N LYS A 55 -3.80 9.88 14.72
CA LYS A 55 -3.11 10.76 15.67
C LYS A 55 -2.63 12.04 14.99
N LEU A 56 -2.04 11.97 13.80
CA LEU A 56 -1.63 13.14 13.03
C LEU A 56 -2.81 14.08 12.76
N LEU A 57 -3.91 13.52 12.25
CA LEU A 57 -5.14 14.28 11.96
C LEU A 57 -5.73 14.89 13.23
N SER A 58 -5.74 14.15 14.35
CA SER A 58 -6.21 14.67 15.64
C SER A 58 -5.37 15.87 16.14
N ILE A 59 -4.04 15.82 15.97
CA ILE A 59 -3.15 16.95 16.32
C ILE A 59 -3.43 18.18 15.43
N MET A 60 -3.87 17.96 14.19
CA MET A 60 -4.27 19.05 13.29
C MET A 60 -5.63 19.67 13.66
N GLY A 61 -6.41 19.04 14.57
CA GLY A 61 -7.72 19.50 15.00
C GLY A 61 -8.89 18.68 14.45
N VAL A 62 -8.64 17.60 13.71
CA VAL A 62 -9.71 16.69 13.28
C VAL A 62 -10.23 15.91 14.49
N LYS A 63 -11.54 15.94 14.73
CA LYS A 63 -12.18 15.11 15.76
C LYS A 63 -12.29 13.69 15.25
N VAL A 64 -11.63 12.76 15.93
CA VAL A 64 -11.54 11.36 15.56
C VAL A 64 -12.35 10.51 16.53
N SER A 65 -13.27 9.70 16.02
CA SER A 65 -13.96 8.65 16.79
C SER A 65 -13.75 7.30 16.09
N ARG A 66 -13.36 6.29 16.85
CA ARG A 66 -13.15 4.93 16.34
C ARG A 66 -13.93 3.92 17.18
N ASP A 67 -14.67 3.05 16.50
CA ASP A 67 -15.34 1.89 17.06
C ASP A 67 -15.00 0.67 16.19
N ASN A 68 -14.07 -0.17 16.67
CA ASN A 68 -13.51 -1.30 15.94
C ASN A 68 -12.94 -0.93 14.57
N ASP A 69 -13.60 -1.36 13.49
CA ASP A 69 -13.27 -1.07 12.10
C ASP A 69 -13.97 0.17 11.52
N LYS A 70 -14.76 0.88 12.35
CA LYS A 70 -15.48 2.10 11.97
C LYS A 70 -14.75 3.32 12.49
N VAL A 71 -14.52 4.29 11.61
CA VAL A 71 -13.87 5.56 11.95
C VAL A 71 -14.71 6.72 11.46
N THR A 72 -14.94 7.69 12.32
CA THR A 72 -15.58 8.97 11.96
C THR A 72 -14.56 10.09 12.15
N LEU A 73 -14.44 10.93 11.12
CA LEU A 73 -13.51 12.05 11.05
C LEU A 73 -14.28 13.34 10.80
N ASP A 74 -14.21 14.29 11.72
CA ASP A 74 -14.80 15.62 11.58
C ASP A 74 -13.70 16.68 11.53
N ALA A 75 -13.46 17.22 10.34
CA ALA A 75 -12.47 18.23 10.05
C ALA A 75 -13.05 19.66 9.99
N SER A 76 -14.18 19.91 10.67
CA SER A 76 -14.82 21.23 10.71
C SER A 76 -13.98 22.29 11.43
N ASP A 77 -13.09 21.89 12.36
CA ASP A 77 -12.31 22.77 13.23
C ASP A 77 -10.78 22.48 13.16
N VAL A 78 -10.24 22.40 11.95
CA VAL A 78 -8.78 22.21 11.74
C VAL A 78 -8.05 23.51 12.07
N GLN A 79 -7.10 23.45 13.02
CA GLN A 79 -6.37 24.60 13.53
C GLN A 79 -4.87 24.58 13.20
N SER A 80 -4.30 23.39 12.88
CA SER A 80 -2.90 23.26 12.54
C SER A 80 -2.74 22.72 11.12
N PHE A 81 -1.86 23.37 10.35
CA PHE A 81 -1.54 23.00 8.95
C PHE A 81 -0.10 22.45 8.85
N GLU A 82 0.38 21.90 9.96
CA GLU A 82 1.75 21.39 10.08
C GLU A 82 1.78 19.90 10.38
N ALA A 83 2.56 19.13 9.59
CA ALA A 83 2.99 17.79 9.90
C ALA A 83 4.46 17.79 10.30
N THR A 84 4.74 17.64 11.61
CA THR A 84 6.09 17.77 12.18
C THR A 84 6.97 16.56 11.84
N TYR A 85 8.30 16.74 11.93
CA TYR A 85 9.28 15.68 11.74
C TYR A 85 9.01 14.44 12.61
N GLU A 86 8.67 14.64 13.88
CA GLU A 86 8.38 13.54 14.83
C GLU A 86 7.23 12.64 14.37
N MET A 87 6.24 13.22 13.69
CA MET A 87 5.10 12.48 13.13
C MET A 87 5.46 11.80 11.80
N VAL A 88 6.14 12.53 10.91
CA VAL A 88 6.46 12.08 9.55
C VAL A 88 7.56 11.03 9.51
N LYS A 89 8.56 11.10 10.43
CA LYS A 89 9.69 10.16 10.47
C LYS A 89 9.25 8.70 10.64
N THR A 90 8.10 8.48 11.28
CA THR A 90 7.56 7.14 11.55
C THR A 90 6.68 6.62 10.43
N MET A 91 6.16 7.52 9.55
CA MET A 91 5.23 7.13 8.49
C MET A 91 5.33 8.09 7.29
N ARG A 92 5.87 7.58 6.19
CA ARG A 92 6.05 8.38 4.94
C ARG A 92 4.74 8.85 4.32
N ALA A 93 3.64 8.10 4.49
CA ALA A 93 2.32 8.47 3.99
C ALA A 93 1.82 9.80 4.56
N SER A 94 2.45 10.35 5.61
CA SER A 94 2.14 11.67 6.14
C SER A 94 2.27 12.80 5.11
N ILE A 95 2.99 12.59 4.00
CA ILE A 95 3.03 13.53 2.86
C ILE A 95 1.64 13.74 2.23
N LEU A 96 0.72 12.79 2.38
CA LEU A 96 -0.62 12.86 1.81
C LEU A 96 -1.50 13.97 2.40
N VAL A 97 -1.14 14.55 3.53
CA VAL A 97 -1.85 15.73 4.06
C VAL A 97 -1.52 17.02 3.29
N LEU A 98 -0.43 17.05 2.51
CA LEU A 98 0.06 18.25 1.83
C LEU A 98 -0.99 18.80 0.84
N GLY A 99 -1.52 17.95 -0.05
CA GLY A 99 -2.53 18.34 -1.04
C GLY A 99 -3.82 18.85 -0.39
N PRO A 100 -4.45 18.09 0.50
CA PRO A 100 -5.65 18.51 1.19
C PRO A 100 -5.52 19.81 1.99
N LEU A 101 -4.44 19.96 2.76
CA LEU A 101 -4.18 21.19 3.52
C LEU A 101 -4.05 22.41 2.60
N LEU A 102 -3.27 22.26 1.53
CA LEU A 102 -3.05 23.33 0.58
C LEU A 102 -4.33 23.69 -0.18
N ALA A 103 -5.12 22.69 -0.58
CA ALA A 103 -6.34 22.88 -1.35
C ALA A 103 -7.45 23.58 -0.55
N ARG A 104 -7.63 23.22 0.72
CA ARG A 104 -8.71 23.77 1.55
C ARG A 104 -8.30 25.01 2.34
N PHE A 105 -7.08 25.03 2.88
CA PHE A 105 -6.64 26.09 3.80
C PHE A 105 -5.64 27.07 3.18
N GLY A 106 -5.13 26.77 2.00
CA GLY A 106 -4.20 27.64 1.28
C GLY A 106 -2.78 27.66 1.82
N THR A 107 -2.47 26.87 2.84
CA THR A 107 -1.15 26.77 3.43
C THR A 107 -0.90 25.36 3.99
N ALA A 108 0.33 24.88 3.86
CA ALA A 108 0.76 23.62 4.47
C ALA A 108 2.25 23.65 4.81
N ARG A 109 2.64 23.06 5.92
CA ARG A 109 4.02 22.83 6.33
C ARG A 109 4.21 21.37 6.69
N VAL A 110 4.90 20.62 5.82
CA VAL A 110 5.04 19.17 5.97
C VAL A 110 6.52 18.82 6.00
N SER A 111 6.97 18.10 7.03
CA SER A 111 8.34 17.61 7.08
C SER A 111 8.63 16.67 5.92
N LEU A 112 9.83 16.77 5.36
CA LEU A 112 10.30 15.75 4.42
C LEU A 112 10.35 14.39 5.14
N PRO A 113 9.83 13.34 4.51
CA PRO A 113 9.96 12.00 5.07
C PRO A 113 11.43 11.60 5.11
N GLY A 114 11.85 10.96 6.21
CA GLY A 114 13.18 10.36 6.31
C GLY A 114 13.45 9.33 5.22
N GLY A 115 14.69 8.89 5.07
CA GLY A 115 15.09 7.85 4.12
C GLY A 115 14.25 6.58 4.27
N CYS A 116 14.01 5.88 3.17
CA CYS A 116 13.31 4.59 3.17
C CYS A 116 14.33 3.47 2.89
N ALA A 117 14.24 2.38 3.65
CA ALA A 117 15.13 1.22 3.48
C ALA A 117 15.02 0.59 2.09
N ILE A 118 13.84 0.63 1.45
CA ILE A 118 13.57 -0.02 0.17
C ILE A 118 13.87 0.82 -1.08
N GLY A 119 14.30 2.10 -0.94
CA GLY A 119 14.67 2.96 -2.08
C GLY A 119 14.20 4.40 -1.99
N SER A 120 14.64 5.21 -2.96
CA SER A 120 14.22 6.60 -3.08
C SER A 120 12.74 6.68 -3.48
N ARG A 121 11.98 7.50 -2.77
CA ARG A 121 10.60 7.86 -3.16
C ARG A 121 10.56 9.36 -3.27
N PRO A 122 10.75 9.90 -4.47
CA PRO A 122 10.90 11.32 -4.65
C PRO A 122 9.59 12.05 -4.33
N VAL A 123 9.62 12.95 -3.35
CA VAL A 123 8.51 13.85 -3.04
C VAL A 123 8.42 15.00 -4.08
N ASP A 124 9.41 15.11 -4.93
CA ASP A 124 9.47 16.11 -6.00
C ASP A 124 8.29 16.01 -6.99
N LEU A 125 7.76 14.80 -7.23
CA LEU A 125 6.57 14.61 -8.07
C LEU A 125 5.33 15.27 -7.47
N HIS A 126 5.15 15.21 -6.15
CA HIS A 126 4.09 15.92 -5.45
C HIS A 126 4.29 17.44 -5.58
N ILE A 127 5.53 17.91 -5.36
CA ILE A 127 5.88 19.33 -5.40
C ILE A 127 5.67 19.90 -6.81
N LYS A 128 6.22 19.25 -7.84
CA LYS A 128 6.09 19.68 -9.24
C LYS A 128 4.62 19.77 -9.68
N GLY A 129 3.81 18.77 -9.32
CA GLY A 129 2.37 18.77 -9.63
C GLY A 129 1.62 19.92 -8.95
N LEU A 130 1.87 20.16 -7.67
CA LEU A 130 1.26 21.29 -6.95
C LEU A 130 1.76 22.64 -7.47
N GLN A 131 3.05 22.76 -7.86
CA GLN A 131 3.59 23.97 -8.51
C GLN A 131 2.95 24.19 -9.89
N ALA A 132 2.71 23.13 -10.67
CA ALA A 132 1.97 23.24 -11.94
C ALA A 132 0.55 23.77 -11.72
N MET A 133 -0.05 23.50 -10.56
CA MET A 133 -1.34 24.05 -10.12
C MET A 133 -1.22 25.45 -9.49
N GLY A 134 -0.05 26.06 -9.53
CA GLY A 134 0.21 27.44 -9.10
C GLY A 134 0.66 27.58 -7.64
N ALA A 135 0.89 26.52 -6.89
CA ALA A 135 1.37 26.62 -5.51
C ALA A 135 2.80 27.23 -5.45
N ALA A 136 3.02 28.16 -4.53
CA ALA A 136 4.36 28.58 -4.14
C ALA A 136 4.90 27.57 -3.12
N ILE A 137 6.00 26.89 -3.47
CA ILE A 137 6.58 25.84 -2.61
C ILE A 137 8.07 26.08 -2.43
N HIS A 138 8.51 26.08 -1.17
CA HIS A 138 9.89 26.17 -0.77
C HIS A 138 10.25 25.02 0.19
N ILE A 139 11.48 24.53 0.10
CA ILE A 139 12.02 23.57 1.04
C ILE A 139 13.01 24.29 1.95
N THR A 140 12.70 24.36 3.23
CA THR A 140 13.50 25.08 4.21
C THR A 140 13.63 24.23 5.50
N HIS A 141 14.85 23.99 5.95
CA HIS A 141 15.14 23.21 7.17
C HIS A 141 14.46 21.81 7.21
N GLY A 142 14.40 21.14 6.05
CA GLY A 142 13.78 19.81 5.96
C GLY A 142 12.24 19.81 5.93
N TYR A 143 11.62 20.98 5.74
CA TYR A 143 10.17 21.11 5.59
C TYR A 143 9.78 21.61 4.21
N ILE A 144 8.75 21.02 3.63
CA ILE A 144 8.01 21.55 2.50
C ILE A 144 7.06 22.61 3.04
N GLN A 145 7.27 23.85 2.65
CA GLN A 145 6.38 24.97 2.94
C GLN A 145 5.64 25.33 1.65
N ALA A 146 4.34 25.16 1.64
CA ALA A 146 3.49 25.36 0.47
C ALA A 146 2.42 26.42 0.76
N SER A 147 2.12 27.28 -0.23
CA SER A 147 1.11 28.35 -0.09
C SER A 147 0.42 28.63 -1.41
N THR A 148 -0.88 28.92 -1.33
CA THR A 148 -1.71 29.43 -2.43
C THR A 148 -2.24 30.85 -2.15
N LEU A 149 -1.77 31.50 -1.08
CA LEU A 149 -2.30 32.80 -0.62
C LEU A 149 -2.16 33.92 -1.64
N HIS A 150 -1.24 33.79 -2.60
CA HIS A 150 -1.03 34.72 -3.71
C HIS A 150 -1.97 34.46 -4.90
N LEU A 151 -2.67 33.33 -4.94
CA LEU A 151 -3.56 32.96 -6.04
C LEU A 151 -4.97 33.57 -5.87
N PRO A 152 -5.74 33.71 -6.97
CA PRO A 152 -7.12 34.14 -6.92
C PRO A 152 -7.94 33.23 -5.98
N ASN A 153 -8.68 33.84 -5.07
CA ASN A 153 -9.48 33.17 -4.04
C ASN A 153 -8.67 32.17 -3.17
N ARG A 154 -7.33 32.28 -3.15
CA ARG A 154 -6.39 31.39 -2.46
C ARG A 154 -6.53 29.91 -2.87
N ARG A 155 -7.06 29.64 -4.08
CA ARG A 155 -7.30 28.30 -4.60
C ARG A 155 -6.25 27.92 -5.62
N LEU A 156 -5.85 26.66 -5.60
CA LEU A 156 -5.08 26.03 -6.67
C LEU A 156 -5.82 26.19 -8.00
N GLN A 157 -5.06 26.28 -9.10
CA GLN A 157 -5.61 26.40 -10.43
C GLN A 157 -5.54 25.07 -11.16
N GLY A 158 -6.57 24.75 -11.94
CA GLY A 158 -6.57 23.57 -12.78
C GLY A 158 -5.38 23.56 -13.75
N ALA A 159 -4.75 22.41 -13.90
CA ALA A 159 -3.57 22.24 -14.72
C ALA A 159 -3.58 20.90 -15.47
N ARG A 160 -2.87 20.85 -16.60
CA ARG A 160 -2.49 19.59 -17.22
C ARG A 160 -1.09 19.23 -16.76
N TYR A 161 -0.97 18.09 -16.07
CA TYR A 161 0.30 17.65 -15.51
C TYR A 161 0.60 16.21 -15.90
N TYR A 162 1.72 16.00 -16.60
CA TYR A 162 2.26 14.68 -16.90
C TYR A 162 3.26 14.28 -15.82
N MET A 163 3.03 13.13 -15.19
CA MET A 163 3.96 12.59 -14.20
C MET A 163 5.13 11.90 -14.88
N ASP A 164 6.35 12.36 -14.65
CA ASP A 164 7.57 11.78 -15.21
C ASP A 164 7.69 10.26 -14.91
N MET A 165 7.10 9.84 -13.80
CA MET A 165 7.06 8.46 -13.35
C MET A 165 5.71 8.16 -12.68
N VAL A 166 5.17 6.95 -12.88
CA VAL A 166 3.95 6.51 -12.19
C VAL A 166 4.20 6.49 -10.68
N THR A 167 3.36 7.17 -9.94
CA THR A 167 3.43 7.24 -8.47
C THR A 167 2.03 7.18 -7.86
N VAL A 168 1.80 6.20 -6.97
CA VAL A 168 0.51 6.03 -6.29
C VAL A 168 0.21 7.24 -5.40
N THR A 169 1.09 7.52 -4.43
CA THR A 169 0.88 8.62 -3.48
C THR A 169 0.92 10.00 -4.15
N GLY A 170 1.69 10.17 -5.24
CA GLY A 170 1.67 11.39 -6.05
C GLY A 170 0.32 11.60 -6.72
N THR A 171 -0.23 10.56 -7.36
CA THR A 171 -1.55 10.60 -7.99
C THR A 171 -2.64 10.91 -6.94
N GLU A 172 -2.62 10.23 -5.81
CA GLU A 172 -3.58 10.44 -4.71
C GLU A 172 -3.54 11.87 -4.18
N ASN A 173 -2.35 12.37 -3.89
CA ASN A 173 -2.16 13.71 -3.32
C ASN A 173 -2.59 14.82 -4.29
N LEU A 174 -2.23 14.69 -5.58
CA LEU A 174 -2.62 15.64 -6.61
C LEU A 174 -4.11 15.57 -6.94
N MET A 175 -4.71 14.38 -6.91
CA MET A 175 -6.15 14.20 -7.07
C MET A 175 -6.94 14.87 -5.95
N MET A 176 -6.51 14.69 -4.68
CA MET A 176 -7.10 15.40 -3.54
C MET A 176 -6.95 16.92 -3.66
N ALA A 177 -5.78 17.39 -4.06
CA ALA A 177 -5.53 18.83 -4.27
C ALA A 177 -6.40 19.42 -5.39
N ALA A 178 -6.56 18.68 -6.50
CA ALA A 178 -7.33 19.09 -7.67
C ALA A 178 -8.84 19.14 -7.39
N ALA A 179 -9.34 18.36 -6.42
CA ALA A 179 -10.77 18.30 -6.10
C ALA A 179 -11.35 19.67 -5.70
N LEU A 180 -10.55 20.55 -5.09
CA LEU A 180 -10.94 21.90 -4.71
C LEU A 180 -10.24 22.99 -5.57
N ALA A 181 -9.52 22.65 -6.62
CA ALA A 181 -8.86 23.63 -7.49
C ALA A 181 -9.89 24.42 -8.33
N ASN A 182 -9.49 25.58 -8.83
CA ASN A 182 -10.32 26.36 -9.74
C ASN A 182 -10.11 25.86 -11.17
N GLY A 183 -11.16 25.31 -11.79
CA GLY A 183 -11.12 24.84 -13.17
C GLY A 183 -10.82 23.33 -13.31
N LYS A 184 -10.26 22.94 -14.46
CA LYS A 184 -10.04 21.54 -14.85
C LYS A 184 -8.57 21.14 -14.64
N THR A 185 -8.34 20.04 -13.94
CA THR A 185 -7.03 19.36 -13.83
C THR A 185 -7.05 18.06 -14.63
N VAL A 186 -5.97 17.78 -15.36
CA VAL A 186 -5.75 16.51 -16.05
C VAL A 186 -4.41 15.95 -15.58
N LEU A 187 -4.46 14.82 -14.89
CA LEU A 187 -3.28 14.06 -14.47
C LEU A 187 -3.01 12.97 -15.50
N GLU A 188 -1.84 13.01 -16.13
CA GLU A 188 -1.41 12.03 -17.14
C GLU A 188 -0.29 11.15 -16.58
N ASN A 189 -0.18 9.93 -17.07
CA ASN A 189 0.68 8.87 -16.51
C ASN A 189 0.34 8.59 -15.03
N ALA A 190 -0.94 8.68 -14.69
CA ALA A 190 -1.45 8.44 -13.35
C ALA A 190 -1.34 6.97 -12.94
N ALA A 191 -1.24 6.73 -11.65
CA ALA A 191 -1.30 5.38 -11.08
C ALA A 191 -2.71 4.79 -11.22
N LYS A 192 -2.78 3.48 -11.51
CA LYS A 192 -4.04 2.75 -11.80
C LYS A 192 -4.45 1.82 -10.67
N GLU A 193 -3.70 1.82 -9.59
CA GLU A 193 -3.90 0.92 -8.46
C GLU A 193 -5.33 1.04 -7.89
N PRO A 194 -5.92 -0.10 -7.45
CA PRO A 194 -7.27 -0.12 -6.86
C PRO A 194 -7.45 0.87 -5.71
N GLU A 195 -6.38 1.15 -4.98
CA GLU A 195 -6.34 2.10 -3.87
C GLU A 195 -6.56 3.54 -4.33
N VAL A 196 -6.05 3.89 -5.53
CA VAL A 196 -6.30 5.19 -6.19
C VAL A 196 -7.75 5.30 -6.64
N VAL A 197 -8.31 4.20 -7.16
CA VAL A 197 -9.72 4.14 -7.56
C VAL A 197 -10.63 4.30 -6.34
N ASP A 198 -10.33 3.62 -5.23
CA ASP A 198 -11.07 3.69 -3.98
C ASP A 198 -11.09 5.12 -3.39
N LEU A 199 -9.93 5.82 -3.43
CA LEU A 199 -9.88 7.23 -3.06
C LEU A 199 -10.75 8.10 -3.99
N ALA A 200 -10.69 7.88 -5.30
CA ALA A 200 -11.52 8.64 -6.25
C ALA A 200 -13.02 8.43 -5.98
N GLU A 201 -13.44 7.19 -5.73
CA GLU A 201 -14.83 6.85 -5.37
C GLU A 201 -15.27 7.54 -4.06
N CYS A 202 -14.39 7.57 -3.05
CA CYS A 202 -14.63 8.30 -1.81
C CYS A 202 -14.81 9.80 -2.06
N LEU A 203 -13.90 10.42 -2.81
CA LEU A 203 -13.96 11.84 -3.16
C LEU A 203 -15.22 12.17 -3.98
N ILE A 204 -15.65 11.31 -4.91
CA ILE A 204 -16.90 11.47 -5.67
C ILE A 204 -18.11 11.45 -4.72
N LYS A 205 -18.16 10.52 -3.76
CA LYS A 205 -19.20 10.50 -2.73
C LYS A 205 -19.18 11.76 -1.86
N MET A 206 -18.03 12.40 -1.69
CA MET A 206 -17.87 13.68 -0.99
C MET A 206 -18.29 14.88 -1.85
N GLY A 207 -18.62 14.67 -3.13
CA GLY A 207 -19.07 15.72 -4.06
C GLY A 207 -18.03 16.16 -5.09
N ALA A 208 -16.88 15.48 -5.21
CA ALA A 208 -15.88 15.77 -6.23
C ALA A 208 -16.35 15.30 -7.63
N ASN A 209 -15.89 15.98 -8.67
CA ASN A 209 -16.14 15.62 -10.06
C ASN A 209 -14.86 15.03 -10.66
N ILE A 210 -14.74 13.70 -10.63
CA ILE A 210 -13.57 12.94 -11.07
C ILE A 210 -13.96 11.89 -12.08
N THR A 211 -13.21 11.76 -13.16
CA THR A 211 -13.36 10.72 -14.19
C THR A 211 -12.00 10.15 -14.57
N GLY A 212 -11.99 8.90 -15.06
CA GLY A 212 -10.76 8.24 -15.53
C GLY A 212 -9.92 7.58 -14.43
N ALA A 213 -10.36 7.52 -13.17
CA ALA A 213 -9.68 6.74 -12.13
C ALA A 213 -9.54 5.28 -12.57
N GLY A 214 -8.38 4.67 -12.33
CA GLY A 214 -8.04 3.33 -12.85
C GLY A 214 -7.49 3.31 -14.27
N THR A 215 -7.39 4.47 -14.92
CA THR A 215 -6.68 4.64 -16.20
C THR A 215 -5.43 5.50 -16.01
N ASP A 216 -4.64 5.67 -17.08
CA ASP A 216 -3.44 6.53 -17.06
C ASP A 216 -3.76 8.02 -17.17
N VAL A 217 -5.03 8.39 -17.35
CA VAL A 217 -5.48 9.78 -17.43
C VAL A 217 -6.66 10.01 -16.50
N ILE A 218 -6.46 10.83 -15.48
CA ILE A 218 -7.51 11.22 -14.53
C ILE A 218 -7.85 12.69 -14.77
N THR A 219 -9.14 12.96 -14.99
CA THR A 219 -9.67 14.31 -15.14
C THR A 219 -10.47 14.71 -13.91
N ILE A 220 -10.17 15.87 -13.34
CA ILE A 220 -10.83 16.43 -12.16
C ILE A 220 -11.35 17.82 -12.51
N ILE A 221 -12.63 18.04 -12.31
CA ILE A 221 -13.22 19.39 -12.34
C ILE A 221 -13.36 19.84 -10.90
N GLY A 222 -12.58 20.84 -10.51
CA GLY A 222 -12.59 21.28 -9.12
C GLY A 222 -13.91 21.93 -8.72
N VAL A 223 -14.33 21.67 -7.49
CA VAL A 223 -15.55 22.20 -6.88
C VAL A 223 -15.23 23.23 -5.80
N GLU A 224 -16.22 24.00 -5.37
CA GLU A 224 -16.00 25.02 -4.34
C GLU A 224 -15.80 24.42 -2.95
N LYS A 225 -16.52 23.31 -2.65
CA LYS A 225 -16.48 22.64 -1.36
C LYS A 225 -16.81 21.17 -1.48
N LEU A 226 -16.35 20.39 -0.52
CA LEU A 226 -16.67 18.98 -0.35
C LEU A 226 -17.36 18.77 0.99
N HIS A 227 -18.27 17.81 1.05
CA HIS A 227 -18.95 17.39 2.27
C HIS A 227 -18.44 15.99 2.71
N GLY A 228 -18.76 15.59 3.92
CA GLY A 228 -18.52 14.23 4.39
C GLY A 228 -19.43 13.23 3.67
N ALA A 229 -19.03 11.97 3.74
CA ALA A 229 -19.73 10.86 3.12
C ALA A 229 -19.60 9.60 3.97
N SER A 230 -20.31 8.53 3.58
CA SER A 230 -20.06 7.19 4.08
C SER A 230 -19.32 6.38 3.03
N HIS A 231 -18.17 5.79 3.40
CA HIS A 231 -17.36 5.00 2.50
C HIS A 231 -16.85 3.74 3.18
N ASN A 232 -16.84 2.63 2.45
CA ASN A 232 -16.26 1.37 2.88
C ASN A 232 -14.92 1.19 2.18
N ILE A 233 -13.86 1.04 2.94
CA ILE A 233 -12.50 0.84 2.40
C ILE A 233 -12.46 -0.48 1.61
N VAL A 234 -11.84 -0.46 0.44
CA VAL A 234 -11.65 -1.64 -0.39
C VAL A 234 -10.84 -2.71 0.35
N CYS A 235 -11.11 -4.00 0.11
CA CYS A 235 -10.38 -5.09 0.74
C CYS A 235 -8.87 -5.07 0.37
N ASP A 236 -8.01 -5.47 1.32
CA ASP A 236 -6.55 -5.48 1.11
C ASP A 236 -6.14 -6.66 0.22
N ARG A 237 -5.89 -6.38 -1.05
CA ARG A 237 -5.43 -7.36 -2.03
C ARG A 237 -4.05 -7.96 -1.67
N ILE A 238 -3.22 -7.23 -0.95
CA ILE A 238 -1.89 -7.72 -0.56
C ILE A 238 -2.00 -8.67 0.65
N GLU A 239 -2.88 -8.37 1.60
CA GLU A 239 -3.24 -9.30 2.67
C GLU A 239 -3.82 -10.59 2.09
N ALA A 240 -4.82 -10.47 1.20
CA ALA A 240 -5.42 -11.62 0.52
C ALA A 240 -4.37 -12.47 -0.21
N GLY A 241 -3.53 -11.84 -1.05
CA GLY A 241 -2.44 -12.51 -1.76
C GLY A 241 -1.44 -13.18 -0.82
N THR A 242 -1.14 -12.58 0.33
CA THR A 242 -0.23 -13.18 1.33
C THR A 242 -0.82 -14.45 1.93
N TYR A 243 -2.12 -14.48 2.28
CA TYR A 243 -2.79 -15.69 2.74
C TYR A 243 -2.88 -16.76 1.64
N MET A 244 -3.10 -16.35 0.38
CA MET A 244 -3.10 -17.28 -0.76
C MET A 244 -1.74 -17.98 -0.91
N VAL A 245 -0.64 -17.22 -0.82
CA VAL A 245 0.73 -17.78 -0.85
C VAL A 245 0.96 -18.70 0.35
N ALA A 246 0.52 -18.31 1.55
CA ALA A 246 0.63 -19.13 2.77
C ALA A 246 -0.05 -20.50 2.59
N ALA A 247 -1.29 -20.53 2.09
CA ALA A 247 -2.02 -21.77 1.83
C ALA A 247 -1.32 -22.63 0.76
N ALA A 248 -0.81 -22.00 -0.31
CA ALA A 248 -0.11 -22.70 -1.38
C ALA A 248 1.19 -23.37 -0.88
N MET A 249 2.01 -22.64 -0.10
CA MET A 249 3.30 -23.14 0.42
C MET A 249 3.14 -24.24 1.45
N THR A 250 2.12 -24.17 2.31
CA THR A 250 1.93 -25.14 3.42
C THR A 250 1.13 -26.39 3.05
N GLY A 251 0.57 -26.44 1.83
CA GLY A 251 -0.16 -27.62 1.35
C GLY A 251 -1.56 -27.78 1.98
N GLY A 252 -2.27 -26.68 2.22
CA GLY A 252 -3.59 -26.66 2.82
C GLY A 252 -4.71 -26.17 1.90
N GLU A 253 -5.86 -25.86 2.51
CA GLU A 253 -7.01 -25.26 1.85
C GLU A 253 -7.53 -24.08 2.69
N VAL A 254 -7.42 -22.85 2.14
CA VAL A 254 -7.89 -21.63 2.82
C VAL A 254 -8.91 -20.93 1.95
N LYS A 255 -10.06 -20.60 2.54
CA LYS A 255 -11.10 -19.77 1.94
C LYS A 255 -11.00 -18.34 2.48
N LEU A 256 -10.81 -17.40 1.57
CA LEU A 256 -10.78 -15.96 1.88
C LEU A 256 -12.16 -15.37 1.62
N HIS A 257 -12.71 -14.68 2.61
CA HIS A 257 -13.92 -13.86 2.52
C HIS A 257 -13.53 -12.40 2.36
N ASN A 258 -14.40 -11.59 1.78
CA ASN A 258 -14.13 -10.19 1.45
C ASN A 258 -12.85 -10.06 0.59
N ALA A 259 -12.66 -10.96 -0.38
CA ALA A 259 -11.50 -10.99 -1.26
C ALA A 259 -11.94 -10.82 -2.72
N ARG A 260 -11.60 -9.69 -3.32
CA ARG A 260 -11.92 -9.35 -4.71
C ARG A 260 -10.84 -9.89 -5.65
N ALA A 261 -11.20 -10.92 -6.41
CA ALA A 261 -10.28 -11.58 -7.33
C ALA A 261 -9.84 -10.69 -8.50
N ASP A 262 -10.72 -9.78 -8.95
CA ASP A 262 -10.45 -8.80 -10.01
C ASP A 262 -9.32 -7.81 -9.67
N LEU A 263 -8.94 -7.72 -8.40
CA LEU A 263 -7.79 -6.91 -7.95
C LEU A 263 -6.48 -7.71 -7.86
N LEU A 264 -6.53 -9.02 -8.15
CA LEU A 264 -5.46 -9.98 -7.89
C LEU A 264 -5.10 -10.87 -9.10
N ASP A 265 -5.58 -10.57 -10.30
CA ASP A 265 -5.43 -11.42 -11.47
C ASP A 265 -3.98 -11.90 -11.68
N ALA A 266 -3.00 -11.00 -11.62
CA ALA A 266 -1.58 -11.35 -11.79
C ALA A 266 -1.07 -12.32 -10.70
N VAL A 267 -1.54 -12.18 -9.47
CA VAL A 267 -1.17 -13.05 -8.33
C VAL A 267 -1.84 -14.42 -8.47
N ILE A 268 -3.14 -14.45 -8.83
CA ILE A 268 -3.90 -15.66 -9.03
C ILE A 268 -3.29 -16.51 -10.15
N GLU A 269 -2.96 -15.89 -11.28
CA GLU A 269 -2.34 -16.61 -12.40
C GLU A 269 -0.96 -17.19 -12.03
N LYS A 270 -0.15 -16.45 -11.27
CA LYS A 270 1.15 -16.97 -10.81
C LYS A 270 1.02 -18.11 -9.80
N LEU A 271 0.00 -18.12 -8.95
CA LEU A 271 -0.27 -19.24 -8.06
C LEU A 271 -0.75 -20.48 -8.84
N ARG A 272 -1.58 -20.29 -9.87
CA ARG A 272 -2.00 -21.38 -10.78
C ARG A 272 -0.81 -21.94 -11.55
N GLU A 273 0.08 -21.08 -12.08
CA GLU A 273 1.33 -21.46 -12.75
C GLU A 273 2.23 -22.28 -11.80
N ALA A 274 2.29 -21.90 -10.53
CA ALA A 274 3.01 -22.65 -9.49
C ALA A 274 2.37 -24.02 -9.16
N GLY A 275 1.13 -24.27 -9.57
CA GLY A 275 0.43 -25.53 -9.36
C GLY A 275 -0.59 -25.53 -8.22
N ALA A 276 -0.91 -24.37 -7.66
CA ALA A 276 -2.01 -24.25 -6.70
C ALA A 276 -3.36 -24.18 -7.42
N GLU A 277 -4.38 -24.81 -6.84
CA GLU A 277 -5.77 -24.69 -7.29
C GLU A 277 -6.36 -23.40 -6.70
N VAL A 278 -6.82 -22.47 -7.54
CA VAL A 278 -7.46 -21.23 -7.11
C VAL A 278 -8.86 -21.13 -7.70
N LYS A 279 -9.87 -21.18 -6.82
CA LYS A 279 -11.29 -21.03 -7.14
C LYS A 279 -11.76 -19.63 -6.74
N VAL A 280 -12.49 -18.96 -7.64
CA VAL A 280 -13.01 -17.62 -7.45
C VAL A 280 -14.53 -17.65 -7.38
N GLY A 281 -15.09 -17.21 -6.25
CA GLY A 281 -16.52 -16.98 -6.05
C GLY A 281 -16.86 -15.50 -6.26
N LYS A 282 -17.02 -15.07 -7.51
CA LYS A 282 -17.21 -13.64 -7.86
C LYS A 282 -18.42 -12.99 -7.17
N ALA A 283 -19.55 -13.68 -7.10
CA ALA A 283 -20.77 -13.15 -6.49
C ALA A 283 -20.63 -12.95 -4.96
N GLU A 284 -19.78 -13.73 -4.32
CA GLU A 284 -19.59 -13.75 -2.87
C GLU A 284 -18.32 -13.00 -2.42
N ASN A 285 -17.53 -12.45 -3.36
CA ASN A 285 -16.20 -11.91 -3.09
C ASN A 285 -15.33 -12.87 -2.27
N THR A 286 -15.24 -14.13 -2.71
CA THR A 286 -14.44 -15.16 -2.06
C THR A 286 -13.39 -15.74 -2.99
N ILE A 287 -12.25 -16.13 -2.42
CA ILE A 287 -11.17 -16.85 -3.11
C ILE A 287 -10.81 -18.06 -2.27
N THR A 288 -10.85 -19.26 -2.86
CA THR A 288 -10.38 -20.48 -2.18
C THR A 288 -9.09 -20.93 -2.85
N VAL A 289 -8.03 -21.11 -2.05
CA VAL A 289 -6.75 -21.66 -2.51
C VAL A 289 -6.54 -23.01 -1.88
N LYS A 290 -6.21 -24.01 -2.71
CA LYS A 290 -5.88 -25.36 -2.29
C LYS A 290 -4.56 -25.80 -2.92
N SER A 291 -3.73 -26.45 -2.13
CA SER A 291 -2.45 -26.98 -2.60
C SER A 291 -2.10 -28.27 -1.84
N ASN A 292 -1.22 -29.07 -2.42
CA ASN A 292 -0.58 -30.21 -1.75
C ASN A 292 0.87 -29.90 -1.31
N GLY A 293 1.27 -28.63 -1.38
CA GLY A 293 2.62 -28.15 -1.05
C GLY A 293 3.68 -28.43 -2.11
N LYS A 294 3.39 -29.21 -3.17
CA LYS A 294 4.33 -29.51 -4.26
C LYS A 294 4.21 -28.47 -5.36
N LEU A 295 4.89 -27.35 -5.19
CA LEU A 295 4.86 -26.24 -6.10
C LEU A 295 6.00 -26.29 -7.11
N LYS A 296 5.83 -25.62 -8.26
CA LYS A 296 6.85 -25.34 -9.26
C LYS A 296 7.31 -23.90 -9.11
N ALA A 297 8.60 -23.67 -9.34
CA ALA A 297 9.16 -22.32 -9.33
C ALA A 297 8.57 -21.47 -10.46
N VAL A 298 8.20 -20.22 -10.14
CA VAL A 298 7.56 -19.29 -11.08
C VAL A 298 8.34 -17.98 -11.17
N ASN A 299 8.59 -17.55 -12.42
CA ASN A 299 9.21 -16.26 -12.66
C ASN A 299 8.24 -15.11 -12.37
N ILE A 300 8.70 -14.07 -11.69
CA ILE A 300 7.94 -12.85 -11.50
C ILE A 300 8.77 -11.63 -11.92
N ARG A 301 8.07 -10.62 -12.42
CA ARG A 301 8.59 -9.28 -12.66
C ARG A 301 7.59 -8.28 -12.12
N THR A 302 8.02 -7.45 -11.17
CA THR A 302 7.16 -6.40 -10.64
C THR A 302 6.97 -5.29 -11.66
N ALA A 303 5.79 -4.71 -11.70
CA ALA A 303 5.47 -3.51 -12.48
C ALA A 303 4.21 -2.83 -11.92
N PRO A 304 3.92 -1.56 -12.28
CA PRO A 304 2.69 -0.89 -11.88
C PRO A 304 1.43 -1.68 -12.24
N HIS A 305 0.37 -1.50 -11.46
CA HIS A 305 -0.93 -2.15 -11.71
C HIS A 305 -1.43 -1.91 -13.16
N PRO A 306 -2.00 -2.93 -13.84
CA PRO A 306 -2.48 -4.24 -13.35
C PRO A 306 -1.43 -5.36 -13.39
N ALA A 307 -0.16 -5.08 -13.58
CA ALA A 307 0.90 -6.08 -13.57
C ALA A 307 1.19 -6.58 -12.14
N PHE A 308 2.23 -7.44 -12.00
CA PHE A 308 2.54 -8.08 -10.74
C PHE A 308 3.02 -7.06 -9.68
N PRO A 309 2.31 -6.95 -8.52
CA PRO A 309 2.59 -5.91 -7.54
C PRO A 309 3.91 -6.16 -6.79
N THR A 310 4.72 -5.11 -6.67
CA THR A 310 5.96 -5.14 -5.90
C THR A 310 5.73 -5.52 -4.43
N ASP A 311 4.55 -5.27 -3.87
CA ASP A 311 4.16 -5.64 -2.50
C ASP A 311 3.95 -7.15 -2.30
N MET A 312 3.91 -7.94 -3.39
CA MET A 312 3.86 -9.41 -3.37
C MET A 312 5.18 -10.08 -3.75
N GLN A 313 6.22 -9.29 -4.07
CA GLN A 313 7.51 -9.81 -4.51
C GLN A 313 8.16 -10.73 -3.46
N ALA A 314 8.22 -10.29 -2.20
CA ALA A 314 8.86 -11.03 -1.12
C ALA A 314 8.12 -12.34 -0.77
N GLN A 315 6.77 -12.35 -0.84
CA GLN A 315 5.95 -13.54 -0.61
C GLN A 315 6.18 -14.60 -1.70
N PHE A 316 6.24 -14.20 -2.97
CA PHE A 316 6.56 -15.14 -4.05
C PHE A 316 8.02 -15.57 -4.07
N MET A 317 8.93 -14.74 -3.57
CA MET A 317 10.30 -15.18 -3.34
C MET A 317 10.33 -16.29 -2.27
N ALA A 318 9.61 -16.13 -1.16
CA ALA A 318 9.47 -17.18 -0.15
C ALA A 318 8.87 -18.47 -0.75
N LEU A 319 7.80 -18.37 -1.58
CA LEU A 319 7.21 -19.52 -2.28
C LEU A 319 8.26 -20.24 -3.12
N ASN A 320 9.04 -19.49 -3.90
CA ASN A 320 10.06 -20.06 -4.79
C ASN A 320 11.22 -20.74 -4.05
N THR A 321 11.47 -20.40 -2.77
CA THR A 321 12.54 -21.06 -1.99
C THR A 321 12.26 -22.54 -1.73
N VAL A 322 11.00 -22.96 -1.72
CA VAL A 322 10.58 -24.36 -1.50
C VAL A 322 9.90 -24.99 -2.73
N ALA A 323 9.83 -24.28 -3.84
CA ALA A 323 9.24 -24.75 -5.07
C ALA A 323 10.26 -25.50 -5.95
N ALA A 324 9.84 -26.54 -6.67
CA ALA A 324 10.71 -27.31 -7.54
C ALA A 324 11.19 -26.48 -8.74
N GLY A 325 12.50 -26.33 -8.91
CA GLY A 325 13.13 -25.63 -10.04
C GLY A 325 13.86 -24.35 -9.65
N VAL A 326 14.03 -23.46 -10.62
CA VAL A 326 14.71 -22.15 -10.46
C VAL A 326 13.79 -21.06 -10.95
N ALA A 327 13.62 -20.02 -10.15
CA ALA A 327 12.83 -18.85 -10.51
C ALA A 327 13.69 -17.60 -10.63
N LYS A 328 13.32 -16.74 -11.58
CA LYS A 328 13.84 -15.38 -11.73
C LYS A 328 12.85 -14.38 -11.15
N VAL A 329 13.30 -13.60 -10.16
CA VAL A 329 12.52 -12.52 -9.54
C VAL A 329 13.15 -11.19 -9.91
N THR A 330 12.47 -10.39 -10.75
CA THR A 330 12.97 -9.08 -11.18
C THR A 330 12.15 -7.98 -10.53
N GLU A 331 12.80 -7.11 -9.74
CA GLU A 331 12.20 -5.94 -9.11
C GLU A 331 12.47 -4.69 -9.95
N THR A 332 11.41 -3.98 -10.37
CA THR A 332 11.54 -2.81 -11.24
C THR A 332 10.99 -1.52 -10.62
N ILE A 333 10.42 -1.60 -9.41
CA ILE A 333 9.78 -0.48 -8.74
C ILE A 333 10.70 0.14 -7.67
N PHE A 334 11.38 -0.71 -6.88
CA PHE A 334 12.23 -0.26 -5.78
C PHE A 334 13.61 -0.88 -5.82
N GLU A 335 14.64 -0.05 -5.77
CA GLU A 335 16.05 -0.43 -5.95
C GLU A 335 16.56 -1.39 -4.86
N ASN A 336 16.14 -1.20 -3.61
CA ASN A 336 16.66 -1.93 -2.44
C ASN A 336 15.66 -2.94 -1.87
N ARG A 337 14.77 -3.52 -2.69
CA ARG A 337 13.70 -4.37 -2.16
C ARG A 337 14.09 -5.84 -1.98
N PHE A 338 15.38 -6.14 -1.96
CA PHE A 338 15.93 -7.48 -1.68
C PHE A 338 16.56 -7.63 -0.30
N MET A 339 16.36 -6.71 0.63
CA MET A 339 16.92 -6.74 1.98
C MET A 339 16.60 -8.02 2.76
N HIS A 340 15.42 -8.62 2.51
CA HIS A 340 14.97 -9.86 3.13
C HIS A 340 15.74 -11.11 2.66
N VAL A 341 16.45 -11.02 1.55
CA VAL A 341 17.18 -12.18 0.98
C VAL A 341 18.22 -12.70 1.95
N GLN A 342 18.98 -11.84 2.62
CA GLN A 342 19.98 -12.24 3.61
C GLN A 342 19.33 -13.03 4.77
N GLU A 343 18.15 -12.61 5.20
CA GLU A 343 17.42 -13.32 6.25
C GLU A 343 16.84 -14.66 5.76
N MET A 344 16.38 -14.72 4.50
CA MET A 344 15.98 -15.99 3.89
C MET A 344 17.15 -16.97 3.71
N GLN A 345 18.34 -16.47 3.34
CA GLN A 345 19.56 -17.30 3.28
C GLN A 345 19.94 -17.86 4.65
N ARG A 346 19.67 -17.14 5.75
CA ARG A 346 19.85 -17.68 7.12
C ARG A 346 18.89 -18.84 7.42
N LEU A 347 17.74 -18.89 6.76
CA LEU A 347 16.81 -20.03 6.79
C LEU A 347 17.18 -21.13 5.79
N GLY A 348 18.37 -21.07 5.16
CA GLY A 348 18.83 -22.09 4.23
C GLY A 348 18.39 -21.92 2.78
N ALA A 349 17.76 -20.79 2.42
CA ALA A 349 17.34 -20.54 1.04
C ALA A 349 18.53 -20.34 0.09
N ASP A 350 18.48 -20.92 -1.11
CA ASP A 350 19.48 -20.76 -2.17
C ASP A 350 19.03 -19.61 -3.11
N ILE A 351 19.52 -18.42 -2.82
CA ILE A 351 19.19 -17.19 -3.54
C ILE A 351 20.47 -16.45 -3.91
N SER A 352 20.60 -16.04 -5.16
CA SER A 352 21.65 -15.13 -5.63
C SER A 352 21.04 -13.87 -6.25
N ILE A 353 21.67 -12.71 -6.02
CA ILE A 353 21.21 -11.40 -6.53
C ILE A 353 22.22 -10.88 -7.54
N ASP A 354 21.71 -10.40 -8.67
CA ASP A 354 22.44 -9.66 -9.70
C ASP A 354 21.64 -8.42 -10.11
N GLY A 355 22.12 -7.25 -9.68
CA GLY A 355 21.41 -5.98 -9.88
C GLY A 355 19.99 -5.99 -9.29
N ASN A 356 19.00 -5.81 -10.16
CA ASN A 356 17.58 -5.80 -9.79
C ASN A 356 16.91 -7.17 -9.94
N THR A 357 17.66 -8.23 -10.04
CA THR A 357 17.17 -9.60 -10.29
C THR A 357 17.74 -10.55 -9.26
N ALA A 358 16.86 -11.37 -8.68
CA ALA A 358 17.23 -12.50 -7.85
C ALA A 358 16.95 -13.82 -8.58
N LEU A 359 17.89 -14.76 -8.53
CA LEU A 359 17.68 -16.16 -8.91
C LEU A 359 17.43 -16.95 -7.63
N VAL A 360 16.30 -17.62 -7.55
CA VAL A 360 15.87 -18.42 -6.41
C VAL A 360 15.81 -19.88 -6.85
N LYS A 361 16.66 -20.72 -6.27
CA LYS A 361 16.64 -22.17 -6.50
C LYS A 361 15.91 -22.82 -5.32
N GLY A 362 14.87 -23.57 -5.62
CA GLY A 362 14.11 -24.27 -4.63
C GLY A 362 14.94 -25.32 -3.88
N VAL A 363 14.76 -25.35 -2.56
CA VAL A 363 15.36 -26.36 -1.67
C VAL A 363 14.25 -27.28 -1.14
N GLU A 364 14.62 -28.47 -0.69
CA GLU A 364 13.67 -29.46 -0.19
C GLU A 364 12.93 -28.96 1.07
N PHE A 365 13.67 -28.24 1.94
CA PHE A 365 13.15 -27.64 3.17
C PHE A 365 14.02 -26.43 3.56
N LEU A 366 13.44 -25.56 4.37
CA LEU A 366 14.15 -24.46 5.03
C LEU A 366 14.47 -24.83 6.47
N ASP A 367 15.58 -24.31 6.99
CA ASP A 367 16.03 -24.53 8.37
C ASP A 367 15.49 -23.47 9.32
N GLY A 368 15.26 -23.83 10.59
CA GLY A 368 14.90 -22.87 11.63
C GLY A 368 16.08 -21.97 12.01
N ALA A 369 15.83 -20.64 11.97
CA ALA A 369 16.84 -19.67 12.40
C ALA A 369 16.20 -18.44 13.07
N THR A 370 16.99 -17.73 13.86
CA THR A 370 16.61 -16.39 14.32
C THR A 370 16.87 -15.39 13.20
N VAL A 371 15.81 -14.74 12.72
CA VAL A 371 15.84 -13.76 11.63
C VAL A 371 15.32 -12.41 12.10
N MET A 372 15.68 -11.35 11.39
CA MET A 372 15.28 -9.99 11.69
C MET A 372 14.23 -9.50 10.70
N ALA A 373 13.13 -8.94 11.21
CA ALA A 373 12.13 -8.24 10.42
C ALA A 373 12.68 -6.88 9.96
N THR A 374 13.16 -6.79 8.72
CA THR A 374 13.85 -5.61 8.18
C THR A 374 12.90 -4.56 7.64
N ASP A 375 11.77 -4.98 7.08
CA ASP A 375 10.68 -4.12 6.63
C ASP A 375 9.34 -4.87 6.69
N LEU A 376 8.23 -4.16 6.49
CA LEU A 376 6.88 -4.70 6.62
C LEU A 376 6.61 -5.91 5.70
N ARG A 377 7.00 -5.83 4.42
CA ARG A 377 6.73 -6.89 3.43
C ARG A 377 7.72 -8.05 3.55
N ALA A 378 8.98 -7.73 3.83
CA ALA A 378 9.98 -8.72 4.19
C ALA A 378 9.56 -9.54 5.40
N SER A 379 9.05 -8.89 6.45
CA SER A 379 8.55 -9.58 7.65
C SER A 379 7.49 -10.63 7.32
N ALA A 380 6.51 -10.29 6.46
CA ALA A 380 5.48 -11.25 6.04
C ALA A 380 6.10 -12.47 5.33
N SER A 381 7.07 -12.26 4.44
CA SER A 381 7.74 -13.36 3.72
C SER A 381 8.55 -14.28 4.64
N LEU A 382 9.19 -13.72 5.67
CA LEU A 382 9.91 -14.51 6.69
C LEU A 382 8.95 -15.35 7.54
N VAL A 383 7.75 -14.83 7.85
CA VAL A 383 6.70 -15.61 8.50
C VAL A 383 6.25 -16.76 7.61
N LEU A 384 6.06 -16.53 6.29
CA LEU A 384 5.72 -17.57 5.32
C LEU A 384 6.82 -18.65 5.24
N ALA A 385 8.09 -18.24 5.15
CA ALA A 385 9.24 -19.14 5.14
C ALA A 385 9.28 -19.99 6.41
N GLY A 386 9.13 -19.39 7.60
CA GLY A 386 9.10 -20.12 8.86
C GLY A 386 7.89 -21.05 9.01
N ARG A 387 6.77 -20.79 8.31
CA ARG A 387 5.59 -21.70 8.30
C ARG A 387 5.79 -22.91 7.40
N SER A 388 6.64 -22.80 6.37
CA SER A 388 6.99 -23.92 5.47
C SER A 388 8.17 -24.75 5.95
N GLU A 389 8.81 -24.38 7.07
CA GLU A 389 9.90 -25.13 7.70
C GLU A 389 9.43 -26.54 8.08
N GLU A 390 10.12 -27.57 7.61
CA GLU A 390 9.91 -28.96 8.03
C GLU A 390 10.91 -29.28 9.14
N ARG A 391 10.42 -29.33 10.39
CA ARG A 391 11.26 -29.68 11.54
C ARG A 391 11.64 -31.16 11.48
N ARG A 392 12.86 -31.49 11.11
CA ARG A 392 13.41 -32.82 11.38
C ARG A 392 13.46 -33.05 12.91
N VAL A 393 12.57 -33.88 13.41
CA VAL A 393 12.67 -34.44 14.76
C VAL A 393 13.93 -35.30 14.76
N GLY A 394 15.01 -34.83 15.38
CA GLY A 394 16.20 -35.63 15.60
C GLY A 394 17.52 -34.95 15.34
N LYS A 395 17.83 -33.89 16.08
CA LYS A 395 19.15 -33.58 16.64
C LYS A 395 18.93 -32.59 17.77
N GLU A 396 18.94 -33.13 18.99
CA GLU A 396 19.15 -32.33 20.19
C GLU A 396 20.49 -31.62 20.00
N CYS A 397 20.48 -30.31 19.98
CA CYS A 397 21.68 -29.53 20.25
C CYS A 397 21.91 -29.58 21.76
N ALA A 398 22.92 -30.38 22.16
CA ALA A 398 23.48 -30.39 23.50
C ALA A 398 24.13 -29.01 23.80
#